data_5bbb88239cf592eb35ec5dcf4e646533
#
_entry.id   5bbb88239cf592eb35ec5dcf4e646533
#
_cell.length_a   1.000
_cell.length_b   1.000
_cell.length_c   1.000
_cell.angle_alpha   90.00
_cell.angle_beta   90.00
_cell.angle_gamma   90.00
#
_symmetry.space_group_name_H-M   'P 1'
#
loop_
_entity.id
_entity.type
_entity.pdbx_description
1 polymer ?
#
loop_
_entity_poly.entity_id
_entity_poly.type
_entity_poly.pdbx_seq_one_letter_code
_entity_poly.pdbx_strand_id
1 'polypeptide(L)'
;MICSHCAAKMPEISAFCPGCGRSVTAEPELSATRSQDAVLGALAYATFVPAILFLAIPALKSSRFVRFHSWQSVFLAIATVVAGLALRLLFVIFSILPLVGFLLAWLSLGVGFLAVVVVWAVLVAKAAQGRGYELPVIGPLAARLAE
;
A
#
# COMPACT_ATOMS: atom_id res chain seq x y z
N MET A 1 11.42 -11.57 -35.86
CA MET A 1 10.31 -12.29 -35.25
C MET A 1 8.96 -11.91 -35.86
N ILE A 2 7.86 -12.63 -35.52
CA ILE A 2 6.54 -12.35 -36.05
C ILE A 2 5.69 -11.84 -34.88
N CYS A 3 4.91 -10.78 -35.07
CA CYS A 3 4.00 -10.24 -34.06
C CYS A 3 2.91 -11.26 -33.74
N SER A 4 2.72 -11.59 -32.47
CA SER A 4 1.71 -12.53 -31.98
C SER A 4 0.27 -12.01 -32.17
N HIS A 5 0.10 -10.68 -32.38
CA HIS A 5 -1.22 -10.04 -32.47
C HIS A 5 -1.68 -9.78 -33.92
N CYS A 6 -0.79 -9.36 -34.81
CA CYS A 6 -1.14 -9.00 -36.20
C CYS A 6 -0.35 -9.78 -37.27
N ALA A 7 0.48 -10.74 -36.86
CA ALA A 7 1.33 -11.57 -37.71
C ALA A 7 2.30 -10.80 -38.65
N ALA A 8 2.50 -9.50 -38.46
CA ALA A 8 3.46 -8.71 -39.22
C ALA A 8 4.90 -9.12 -38.88
N LYS A 9 5.76 -9.19 -39.87
CA LYS A 9 7.23 -9.37 -39.68
C LYS A 9 7.80 -8.11 -39.05
N MET A 10 8.64 -8.29 -38.03
CA MET A 10 9.30 -7.20 -37.34
C MET A 10 10.76 -7.53 -37.01
N PRO A 11 11.63 -6.52 -36.86
CA PRO A 11 13.00 -6.69 -36.40
C PRO A 11 13.03 -7.29 -34.98
N GLU A 12 14.07 -8.04 -34.65
CA GLU A 12 14.20 -8.74 -33.35
C GLU A 12 14.37 -7.79 -32.15
N ILE A 13 14.71 -6.53 -32.41
CA ILE A 13 15.04 -5.52 -31.39
C ILE A 13 13.91 -4.47 -31.29
N SER A 14 12.75 -4.67 -31.93
CA SER A 14 11.68 -3.69 -31.91
C SER A 14 10.89 -3.74 -30.60
N ALA A 15 10.82 -2.63 -29.88
CA ALA A 15 9.98 -2.46 -28.69
C ALA A 15 8.47 -2.39 -29.02
N PHE A 16 8.13 -1.97 -30.25
CA PHE A 16 6.76 -1.83 -30.73
C PHE A 16 6.59 -2.46 -32.10
N CYS A 17 5.45 -3.09 -32.35
CA CYS A 17 5.12 -3.63 -33.67
C CYS A 17 4.85 -2.50 -34.66
N PRO A 18 5.56 -2.42 -35.82
CA PRO A 18 5.31 -1.37 -36.81
C PRO A 18 3.95 -1.53 -37.51
N GLY A 19 3.34 -2.72 -37.46
CA GLY A 19 2.06 -3.00 -38.12
C GLY A 19 0.83 -2.66 -37.27
N CYS A 20 0.88 -2.82 -35.93
CA CYS A 20 -0.27 -2.59 -35.05
C CYS A 20 0.03 -1.65 -33.87
N GLY A 21 1.25 -1.10 -33.75
CA GLY A 21 1.64 -0.17 -32.71
C GLY A 21 1.73 -0.75 -31.27
N ARG A 22 1.44 -2.06 -31.10
CA ARG A 22 1.47 -2.69 -29.78
C ARG A 22 2.91 -2.96 -29.33
N SER A 23 3.20 -2.79 -28.05
CA SER A 23 4.49 -3.15 -27.48
C SER A 23 4.73 -4.65 -27.55
N VAL A 24 5.91 -5.06 -27.99
CA VAL A 24 6.30 -6.47 -28.19
C VAL A 24 7.24 -6.94 -27.09
N THR A 25 7.79 -6.01 -26.33
CA THR A 25 8.68 -6.30 -25.23
C THR A 25 7.89 -6.66 -23.99
N ALA A 26 8.00 -7.92 -23.58
CA ALA A 26 7.92 -8.38 -22.20
C ALA A 26 6.56 -8.26 -21.46
N GLU A 27 5.46 -8.75 -22.04
CA GLU A 27 4.27 -9.02 -21.20
C GLU A 27 4.55 -10.06 -20.09
N PRO A 28 5.34 -11.14 -20.27
CA PRO A 28 5.58 -12.08 -19.18
C PRO A 28 6.46 -11.53 -18.06
N GLU A 29 7.55 -10.80 -18.37
CA GLU A 29 8.42 -10.24 -17.34
C GLU A 29 7.76 -9.07 -16.60
N LEU A 30 7.04 -8.21 -17.30
CA LEU A 30 6.32 -7.10 -16.69
C LEU A 30 5.17 -7.59 -15.80
N SER A 31 4.49 -8.69 -16.16
CA SER A 31 3.44 -9.28 -15.32
C SER A 31 4.02 -9.99 -14.09
N ALA A 32 5.16 -10.66 -14.20
CA ALA A 32 5.85 -11.29 -13.09
C ALA A 32 6.40 -10.25 -12.10
N THR A 33 7.04 -9.20 -12.60
CA THR A 33 7.52 -8.08 -11.77
C THR A 33 6.36 -7.37 -11.08
N ARG A 34 5.24 -7.16 -11.77
CA ARG A 34 4.05 -6.54 -11.21
C ARG A 34 3.41 -7.39 -10.11
N SER A 35 3.40 -8.72 -10.23
CA SER A 35 2.88 -9.61 -9.19
C SER A 35 3.78 -9.62 -7.94
N GLN A 36 5.10 -9.62 -8.12
CA GLN A 36 6.06 -9.51 -7.03
C GLN A 36 5.93 -8.18 -6.29
N ASP A 37 5.83 -7.07 -7.00
CA ASP A 37 5.63 -5.75 -6.42
C ASP A 37 4.31 -5.66 -5.62
N ALA A 38 3.24 -6.27 -6.10
CA ALA A 38 1.97 -6.33 -5.40
C ALA A 38 2.08 -7.12 -4.07
N VAL A 39 2.79 -8.25 -4.08
CA VAL A 39 3.04 -9.03 -2.86
C VAL A 39 3.90 -8.23 -1.88
N LEU A 40 4.99 -7.60 -2.33
CA LEU A 40 5.84 -6.76 -1.49
C LEU A 40 5.07 -5.56 -0.93
N GLY A 41 4.25 -4.90 -1.75
CA GLY A 41 3.39 -3.80 -1.32
C GLY A 41 2.38 -4.23 -0.25
N ALA A 42 1.79 -5.42 -0.37
CA ALA A 42 0.90 -5.98 0.65
C ALA A 42 1.66 -6.36 1.93
N LEU A 43 2.85 -6.97 1.79
CA LEU A 43 3.72 -7.32 2.92
C LEU A 43 4.20 -6.09 3.71
N ALA A 44 4.34 -4.93 3.05
CA ALA A 44 4.68 -3.68 3.74
C ALA A 44 3.65 -3.30 4.83
N TYR A 45 2.42 -3.79 4.73
CA TYR A 45 1.36 -3.58 5.74
C TYR A 45 1.26 -4.69 6.79
N ALA A 46 2.02 -5.79 6.67
CA ALA A 46 1.99 -6.85 7.68
C ALA A 46 2.42 -6.33 9.05
N THR A 47 3.49 -5.51 9.07
CA THR A 47 3.90 -4.68 10.21
C THR A 47 4.71 -3.49 9.66
N PHE A 48 5.05 -2.51 10.48
CA PHE A 48 5.93 -1.41 10.08
C PHE A 48 7.39 -1.86 9.83
N VAL A 49 7.80 -3.01 10.36
CA VAL A 49 9.17 -3.54 10.24
C VAL A 49 9.53 -3.91 8.81
N PRO A 50 8.75 -4.72 8.05
CA PRO A 50 8.99 -4.95 6.63
C PRO A 50 9.01 -3.66 5.81
N ALA A 51 8.14 -2.70 6.11
CA ALA A 51 8.11 -1.42 5.40
C ALA A 51 9.44 -0.66 5.52
N ILE A 52 10.00 -0.58 6.73
CA ILE A 52 11.31 0.03 6.97
C ILE A 52 12.42 -0.76 6.27
N LEU A 53 12.37 -2.10 6.34
CA LEU A 53 13.34 -2.96 5.69
C LEU A 53 13.34 -2.76 4.16
N PHE A 54 12.16 -2.66 3.55
CA PHE A 54 12.03 -2.43 2.10
C PHE A 54 12.58 -1.04 1.70
N LEU A 55 12.46 -0.05 2.56
CA LEU A 55 13.06 1.26 2.33
C LEU A 55 14.59 1.27 2.52
N ALA A 56 15.13 0.35 3.32
CA ALA A 56 16.57 0.22 3.56
C ALA A 56 17.32 -0.56 2.47
N ILE A 57 16.66 -1.56 1.84
CA ILE A 57 17.29 -2.44 0.86
C ILE A 57 17.26 -1.79 -0.53
N PRO A 58 18.44 -1.50 -1.16
CA PRO A 58 18.51 -0.82 -2.45
C PRO A 58 17.76 -1.55 -3.57
N ALA A 59 17.80 -2.89 -3.59
CA ALA A 59 17.13 -3.71 -4.62
C ALA A 59 15.60 -3.57 -4.59
N LEU A 60 15.00 -3.43 -3.42
CA LEU A 60 13.54 -3.26 -3.24
C LEU A 60 13.11 -1.80 -3.42
N LYS A 61 14.04 -0.87 -3.24
CA LYS A 61 13.84 0.57 -3.43
C LYS A 61 13.69 0.97 -4.90
N SER A 62 14.00 0.10 -5.85
CA SER A 62 13.88 0.37 -7.29
C SER A 62 12.42 0.51 -7.73
N SER A 63 11.49 -0.20 -7.10
CA SER A 63 10.07 -0.12 -7.41
C SER A 63 9.41 1.06 -6.71
N ARG A 64 8.87 2.02 -7.48
CA ARG A 64 8.09 3.15 -6.98
C ARG A 64 6.84 2.67 -6.21
N PHE A 65 6.23 1.58 -6.67
CA PHE A 65 5.06 0.98 -6.01
C PHE A 65 5.40 0.48 -4.60
N VAL A 66 6.49 -0.26 -4.44
CA VAL A 66 6.93 -0.77 -3.12
C VAL A 66 7.31 0.38 -2.21
N ARG A 67 8.04 1.40 -2.69
CA ARG A 67 8.37 2.61 -1.91
C ARG A 67 7.13 3.33 -1.41
N PHE A 68 6.16 3.54 -2.29
CA PHE A 68 4.91 4.21 -1.93
C PHE A 68 4.18 3.49 -0.80
N HIS A 69 3.94 2.17 -0.95
CA HIS A 69 3.25 1.38 0.07
C HIS A 69 4.05 1.27 1.37
N SER A 70 5.38 1.22 1.30
CA SER A 70 6.26 1.22 2.48
C SER A 70 6.16 2.54 3.25
N TRP A 71 6.26 3.69 2.60
CA TRP A 71 6.07 4.99 3.26
C TRP A 71 4.67 5.15 3.84
N GLN A 72 3.65 4.74 3.08
CA GLN A 72 2.27 4.81 3.55
C GLN A 72 2.04 3.93 4.78
N SER A 73 2.65 2.74 4.84
CA SER A 73 2.60 1.85 6.02
C SER A 73 3.27 2.48 7.24
N VAL A 74 4.43 3.10 7.08
CA VAL A 74 5.13 3.80 8.19
C VAL A 74 4.26 4.96 8.72
N PHE A 75 3.70 5.78 7.84
CA PHE A 75 2.83 6.88 8.26
C PHE A 75 1.53 6.37 8.90
N LEU A 76 0.98 5.28 8.40
CA LEU A 76 -0.19 4.63 9.00
C LEU A 76 0.13 4.14 10.42
N ALA A 77 1.29 3.54 10.63
CA ALA A 77 1.72 3.11 11.97
C ALA A 77 1.82 4.31 12.93
N ILE A 78 2.45 5.41 12.51
CA ILE A 78 2.54 6.64 13.31
C ILE A 78 1.14 7.19 13.60
N ALA A 79 0.28 7.29 12.59
CA ALA A 79 -1.10 7.76 12.76
C ALA A 79 -1.90 6.87 13.72
N THR A 80 -1.71 5.56 13.65
CA THR A 80 -2.37 4.60 14.55
C THR A 80 -1.90 4.77 16.00
N VAL A 81 -0.59 5.01 16.22
CA VAL A 81 -0.05 5.31 17.56
C VAL A 81 -0.66 6.60 18.11
N VAL A 82 -0.67 7.67 17.31
CA VAL A 82 -1.25 8.97 17.73
C VAL A 82 -2.74 8.84 18.03
N ALA A 83 -3.50 8.16 17.16
CA ALA A 83 -4.92 7.90 17.39
C ALA A 83 -5.15 7.03 18.64
N GLY A 84 -4.31 6.02 18.86
CA GLY A 84 -4.36 5.17 20.05
C GLY A 84 -4.13 5.95 21.35
N LEU A 85 -3.17 6.89 21.36
CA LEU A 85 -2.94 7.78 22.50
C LEU A 85 -4.13 8.70 22.74
N ALA A 86 -4.72 9.26 21.69
CA ALA A 86 -5.91 10.09 21.79
C ALA A 86 -7.12 9.29 22.33
N LEU A 87 -7.35 8.08 21.84
CA LEU A 87 -8.39 7.18 22.33
C LEU A 87 -8.17 6.78 23.79
N ARG A 88 -6.92 6.55 24.19
CA ARG A 88 -6.58 6.25 25.59
C ARG A 88 -6.87 7.44 26.50
N LEU A 89 -6.56 8.65 26.07
CA LEU A 89 -6.90 9.86 26.84
C LEU A 89 -8.43 10.00 26.98
N LEU A 90 -9.15 9.79 25.89
CA LEU A 90 -10.61 9.80 25.88
C LEU A 90 -11.19 8.73 26.80
N PHE A 91 -10.61 7.53 26.79
CA PHE A 91 -10.98 6.44 27.71
C PHE A 91 -10.82 6.86 29.17
N VAL A 92 -9.69 7.49 29.55
CA VAL A 92 -9.45 7.96 30.92
C VAL A 92 -10.48 9.01 31.31
N ILE A 93 -10.77 9.98 30.43
CA ILE A 93 -11.78 11.03 30.69
C ILE A 93 -13.17 10.42 30.93
N PHE A 94 -13.59 9.51 30.07
CA PHE A 94 -14.90 8.86 30.19
C PHE A 94 -14.99 7.96 31.42
N SER A 95 -13.91 7.28 31.82
CA SER A 95 -13.94 6.40 33.01
C SER A 95 -14.13 7.13 34.33
N ILE A 96 -14.03 8.46 34.37
CA ILE A 96 -14.39 9.27 35.55
C ILE A 96 -15.91 9.34 35.77
N LEU A 97 -16.68 9.18 34.70
CA LEU A 97 -18.15 9.22 34.74
C LEU A 97 -18.71 7.84 35.10
N PRO A 98 -19.48 7.67 36.19
CA PRO A 98 -19.98 6.36 36.58
C PRO A 98 -21.00 5.82 35.55
N LEU A 99 -20.98 4.51 35.32
CA LEU A 99 -21.83 3.71 34.42
C LEU A 99 -21.79 4.12 32.95
N VAL A 100 -22.29 5.30 32.60
CA VAL A 100 -22.39 5.77 31.20
C VAL A 100 -20.99 6.01 30.60
N GLY A 101 -20.07 6.59 31.37
CA GLY A 101 -18.74 6.87 30.93
C GLY A 101 -17.95 5.59 30.65
N PHE A 102 -18.09 4.57 31.49
CA PHE A 102 -17.46 3.26 31.26
C PHE A 102 -17.93 2.63 29.94
N LEU A 103 -19.23 2.68 29.65
CA LEU A 103 -19.77 2.17 28.39
C LEU A 103 -19.22 2.94 27.17
N LEU A 104 -19.22 4.29 27.28
CA LEU A 104 -18.67 5.15 26.20
C LEU A 104 -17.17 4.93 25.98
N ALA A 105 -16.42 4.69 27.06
CA ALA A 105 -15.00 4.40 26.99
C ALA A 105 -14.72 3.13 26.18
N TRP A 106 -15.40 2.04 26.47
CA TRP A 106 -15.25 0.78 25.73
C TRP A 106 -15.78 0.87 24.29
N LEU A 107 -16.89 1.58 24.08
CA LEU A 107 -17.44 1.81 22.76
C LEU A 107 -16.44 2.58 21.87
N SER A 108 -15.81 3.64 22.40
CA SER A 108 -14.84 4.43 21.66
C SER A 108 -13.61 3.63 21.27
N LEU A 109 -13.10 2.76 22.14
CA LEU A 109 -12.01 1.84 21.83
C LEU A 109 -12.41 0.82 20.76
N GLY A 110 -13.61 0.23 20.88
CA GLY A 110 -14.12 -0.75 19.91
C GLY A 110 -14.28 -0.15 18.51
N VAL A 111 -14.89 1.02 18.42
CA VAL A 111 -15.06 1.74 17.15
C VAL A 111 -13.72 2.15 16.56
N GLY A 112 -12.81 2.69 17.38
CA GLY A 112 -11.48 3.07 16.94
C GLY A 112 -10.66 1.88 16.43
N PHE A 113 -10.70 0.77 17.14
CA PHE A 113 -10.03 -0.47 16.71
C PHE A 113 -10.62 -0.98 15.39
N LEU A 114 -11.93 -1.05 15.27
CA LEU A 114 -12.61 -1.48 14.05
C LEU A 114 -12.23 -0.59 12.85
N ALA A 115 -12.21 0.73 13.05
CA ALA A 115 -11.82 1.67 12.00
C ALA A 115 -10.38 1.41 11.50
N VAL A 116 -9.43 1.18 12.40
CA VAL A 116 -8.05 0.84 12.04
C VAL A 116 -7.98 -0.47 11.27
N VAL A 117 -8.69 -1.52 11.72
CA VAL A 117 -8.71 -2.83 11.04
C VAL A 117 -9.31 -2.72 9.64
N VAL A 118 -10.40 -1.98 9.47
CA VAL A 118 -11.03 -1.77 8.15
C VAL A 118 -10.08 -1.04 7.20
N VAL A 119 -9.48 0.05 7.63
CA VAL A 119 -8.50 0.80 6.82
C VAL A 119 -7.32 -0.09 6.45
N TRP A 120 -6.77 -0.81 7.41
CA TRP A 120 -5.67 -1.75 7.18
C TRP A 120 -6.05 -2.84 6.15
N ALA A 121 -7.22 -3.49 6.31
CA ALA A 121 -7.67 -4.54 5.39
C ALA A 121 -7.87 -4.02 3.96
N VAL A 122 -8.44 -2.81 3.81
CA VAL A 122 -8.60 -2.17 2.50
C VAL A 122 -7.25 -1.90 1.85
N LEU A 123 -6.27 -1.40 2.61
CA LEU A 123 -4.93 -1.11 2.08
C LEU A 123 -4.19 -2.37 1.65
N VAL A 124 -4.23 -3.43 2.46
CA VAL A 124 -3.65 -4.74 2.11
C VAL A 124 -4.30 -5.29 0.84
N ALA A 125 -5.64 -5.28 0.77
CA ALA A 125 -6.36 -5.78 -0.39
C ALA A 125 -6.07 -4.97 -1.67
N LYS A 126 -5.96 -3.65 -1.58
CA LYS A 126 -5.61 -2.79 -2.72
C LYS A 126 -4.16 -2.99 -3.17
N ALA A 127 -3.22 -3.08 -2.23
CA ALA A 127 -1.82 -3.35 -2.52
C ALA A 127 -1.65 -4.73 -3.18
N ALA A 128 -2.31 -5.78 -2.67
CA ALA A 128 -2.29 -7.12 -3.24
C ALA A 128 -2.87 -7.17 -4.67
N GLN A 129 -3.80 -6.26 -5.01
CA GLN A 129 -4.33 -6.10 -6.37
C GLN A 129 -3.40 -5.27 -7.29
N GLY A 130 -2.24 -4.84 -6.82
CA GLY A 130 -1.33 -3.96 -7.55
C GLY A 130 -1.88 -2.53 -7.77
N ARG A 131 -2.81 -2.09 -6.93
CA ARG A 131 -3.43 -0.75 -7.02
C ARG A 131 -2.82 0.19 -5.99
N GLY A 132 -2.34 1.34 -6.45
CA GLY A 132 -1.89 2.44 -5.59
C GLY A 132 -3.11 3.18 -5.01
N TYR A 133 -3.59 2.76 -3.85
CA TYR A 133 -4.66 3.49 -3.15
C TYR A 133 -4.06 4.50 -2.18
N GLU A 134 -4.35 5.77 -2.40
CA GLU A 134 -3.86 6.87 -1.57
C GLU A 134 -4.85 7.20 -0.46
N LEU A 135 -4.39 7.17 0.78
CA LEU A 135 -5.16 7.69 1.91
C LEU A 135 -5.26 9.22 1.84
N PRO A 136 -6.39 9.83 2.24
CA PRO A 136 -6.66 11.27 2.02
C PRO A 136 -5.69 12.18 2.74
N VAL A 137 -4.86 11.90 3.61
CA VAL A 137 -3.86 12.77 4.26
C VAL A 137 -2.45 12.21 4.08
N ILE A 138 -2.30 10.93 4.30
CA ILE A 138 -1.03 10.21 4.32
C ILE A 138 -0.55 9.88 2.90
N GLY A 139 -1.48 9.60 1.97
CA GLY A 139 -1.18 9.22 0.59
C GLY A 139 -0.33 10.23 -0.16
N PRO A 140 -0.69 11.53 -0.21
CA PRO A 140 0.10 12.54 -0.87
C PRO A 140 1.51 12.71 -0.30
N LEU A 141 1.69 12.52 1.01
CA LEU A 141 3.01 12.56 1.65
C LEU A 141 3.86 11.35 1.25
N ALA A 142 3.25 10.15 1.26
CA ALA A 142 3.91 8.93 0.82
C ALA A 142 4.29 8.98 -0.66
N ALA A 143 3.43 9.54 -1.51
CA ALA A 143 3.69 9.70 -2.94
C ALA A 143 4.90 10.62 -3.21
N ARG A 144 5.02 11.74 -2.52
CA ARG A 144 6.17 12.67 -2.63
C ARG A 144 7.49 12.03 -2.22
N LEU A 145 7.50 11.18 -1.19
CA LEU A 145 8.70 10.49 -0.72
C LEU A 145 9.03 9.25 -1.58
N ALA A 146 8.08 8.80 -2.39
CA ALA A 146 8.27 7.70 -3.32
C ALA A 146 8.76 8.15 -4.71
N GLU A 147 8.93 9.43 -4.94
CA GLU A 147 9.58 9.98 -6.15
C GLU A 147 11.10 9.84 -6.05
#